data_a4effb05c3e05d9b0599aff3bbeab032
#
_entry.id   a4effb05c3e05d9b0599aff3bbeab032
#
_cell.length_a   1.000
_cell.length_b   1.000
_cell.length_c   1.000
_cell.angle_alpha   90.00
_cell.angle_beta   90.00
_cell.angle_gamma   90.00
#
_symmetry.space_group_name_H-M   'P 1'
#
loop_
_entity.id
_entity.type
_entity.pdbx_description
1 polymer ?
#
loop_
_entity_poly.entity_id
_entity_poly.type
_entity_poly.pdbx_seq_one_letter_code
_entity_poly.pdbx_strand_id
1 'polypeptide(L)'
;MQFININIGDIVMKKGCGCLGILIVLFFLMIAIGQNEKIKETEKLMNTPLYENKEYVETMSGDLIKQRLRDPDSYEFVDMQEQETSKQGEKLFIVTYRAKNGFGGYNVGQAMFSCDKDNLTFITLEDK
;
A
#
# COMPACT_ATOMS: atom_id res chain seq x y z
N MET A 1 28.40 -18.47 13.07
CA MET A 1 27.81 -17.20 13.58
C MET A 1 27.81 -17.25 15.09
N GLN A 2 28.74 -16.52 15.74
CA GLN A 2 28.81 -16.46 17.20
C GLN A 2 27.88 -15.35 17.66
N PHE A 3 26.88 -15.71 18.45
CA PHE A 3 26.07 -14.74 19.16
C PHE A 3 26.89 -14.15 20.31
N ILE A 4 27.18 -12.86 20.24
CA ILE A 4 27.81 -12.11 21.33
C ILE A 4 26.75 -11.94 22.42
N ASN A 5 26.88 -12.75 23.46
CA ASN A 5 26.06 -12.65 24.67
C ASN A 5 26.63 -11.52 25.53
N ILE A 6 26.13 -10.31 25.33
CA ILE A 6 26.49 -9.14 26.13
C ILE A 6 25.68 -9.24 27.42
N ASN A 7 26.39 -9.62 28.50
CA ASN A 7 25.83 -9.67 29.87
C ASN A 7 25.68 -8.22 30.38
N ILE A 8 24.43 -7.73 30.41
CA ILE A 8 24.06 -6.37 30.84
C ILE A 8 24.44 -6.10 32.30
N GLY A 9 24.76 -7.14 33.07
CA GLY A 9 25.12 -7.02 34.49
C GLY A 9 26.49 -6.35 34.80
N ASP A 10 27.42 -6.36 33.84
CA ASP A 10 28.78 -5.87 34.06
C ASP A 10 29.01 -4.36 33.81
N ILE A 11 27.98 -3.66 33.32
CA ILE A 11 28.09 -2.23 32.96
C ILE A 11 27.72 -1.30 34.15
N VAL A 12 27.15 -1.84 35.23
CA VAL A 12 26.51 -1.00 36.27
C VAL A 12 27.40 -0.68 37.48
N MET A 13 28.64 -1.17 37.56
CA MET A 13 29.44 -0.91 38.77
C MET A 13 30.85 -0.33 38.54
N LYS A 14 30.91 0.95 38.13
CA LYS A 14 32.00 1.85 38.55
C LYS A 14 31.41 3.18 39.00
N LYS A 15 31.58 3.44 40.28
CA LYS A 15 31.17 4.67 41.00
C LYS A 15 31.68 5.91 40.28
N GLY A 16 30.75 6.79 39.85
CA GLY A 16 31.09 8.14 39.44
C GLY A 16 30.46 8.54 38.09
N CYS A 17 29.21 8.83 38.07
CA CYS A 17 28.41 9.70 37.19
C CYS A 17 26.97 9.19 37.05
N GLY A 18 26.22 9.24 38.14
CA GLY A 18 24.86 8.68 38.19
C GLY A 18 23.81 9.35 37.29
N CYS A 19 24.07 10.54 36.77
CA CYS A 19 23.13 11.23 35.88
C CYS A 19 23.34 10.94 34.40
N LEU A 20 24.59 10.79 33.94
CA LEU A 20 24.89 10.56 32.52
C LEU A 20 24.50 9.14 32.09
N GLY A 21 24.69 8.14 32.93
CA GLY A 21 24.30 6.75 32.63
C GLY A 21 22.79 6.57 32.50
N ILE A 22 22.00 7.24 33.34
CA ILE A 22 20.54 7.21 33.29
C ILE A 22 20.01 7.87 32.02
N LEU A 23 20.60 9.00 31.61
CA LEU A 23 20.22 9.69 30.38
C LEU A 23 20.51 8.85 29.12
N ILE A 24 21.63 8.13 29.10
CA ILE A 24 21.97 7.24 27.97
C ILE A 24 20.98 6.07 27.89
N VAL A 25 20.65 5.46 29.03
CA VAL A 25 19.66 4.36 29.06
C VAL A 25 18.29 4.83 28.63
N LEU A 26 17.84 6.01 29.09
CA LEU A 26 16.57 6.61 28.66
C LEU A 26 16.57 6.95 27.18
N PHE A 27 17.68 7.42 26.63
CA PHE A 27 17.82 7.70 25.19
C PHE A 27 17.73 6.43 24.36
N PHE A 28 18.38 5.33 24.75
CA PHE A 28 18.24 4.03 24.07
C PHE A 28 16.85 3.43 24.20
N LEU A 29 16.17 3.60 25.33
CA LEU A 29 14.77 3.19 25.51
C LEU A 29 13.84 3.97 24.58
N MET A 30 14.02 5.27 24.42
CA MET A 30 13.25 6.10 23.50
C MET A 30 13.42 5.64 22.03
N ILE A 31 14.66 5.32 21.64
CA ILE A 31 14.93 4.80 20.28
C ILE A 31 14.24 3.43 20.08
N ALA A 32 14.33 2.54 21.07
CA ALA A 32 13.72 1.21 20.99
C ALA A 32 12.18 1.26 20.89
N ILE A 33 11.53 2.19 21.60
CA ILE A 33 10.07 2.39 21.54
C ILE A 33 9.67 2.92 20.16
N GLY A 34 10.39 3.91 19.62
CA GLY A 34 10.08 4.51 18.32
C GLY A 34 10.26 3.53 17.14
N GLN A 35 11.12 2.53 17.25
CA GLN A 35 11.29 1.52 16.20
C GLN A 35 10.19 0.46 16.21
N ASN A 36 9.65 0.13 17.39
CA ASN A 36 8.57 -0.87 17.48
C ASN A 36 7.24 -0.40 16.87
N GLU A 37 6.95 0.90 16.90
CA GLU A 37 5.75 1.45 16.26
C GLU A 37 5.84 1.38 14.74
N LYS A 38 6.99 1.74 14.16
CA LYS A 38 7.21 1.67 12.71
C LYS A 38 7.12 0.24 12.17
N ILE A 39 7.63 -0.74 12.90
CA ILE A 39 7.57 -2.15 12.50
C ILE A 39 6.13 -2.65 12.48
N LYS A 40 5.31 -2.31 13.50
CA LYS A 40 3.90 -2.69 13.56
C LYS A 40 3.05 -2.07 12.44
N GLU A 41 3.37 -0.83 12.06
CA GLU A 41 2.68 -0.14 10.96
C GLU A 41 3.01 -0.79 9.61
N THR A 42 4.26 -1.17 9.41
CA THR A 42 4.71 -1.87 8.19
C THR A 42 4.10 -3.28 8.09
N GLU A 43 4.04 -4.04 9.19
CA GLU A 43 3.39 -5.35 9.23
C GLU A 43 1.87 -5.25 8.97
N LYS A 44 1.22 -4.21 9.46
CA LYS A 44 -0.20 -3.95 9.21
C LYS A 44 -0.45 -3.68 7.72
N LEU A 45 0.39 -2.86 7.07
CA LEU A 45 0.31 -2.57 5.64
C LEU A 45 0.53 -3.83 4.79
N MET A 46 1.47 -4.71 5.17
CA MET A 46 1.74 -5.95 4.45
C MET A 46 0.60 -7.00 4.57
N ASN A 47 -0.20 -6.93 5.64
CA ASN A 47 -1.32 -7.85 5.88
C ASN A 47 -2.68 -7.30 5.43
N THR A 48 -2.75 -6.02 5.03
CA THR A 48 -3.99 -5.41 4.54
C THR A 48 -4.27 -5.92 3.13
N PRO A 49 -5.47 -6.46 2.85
CA PRO A 49 -5.84 -6.87 1.51
C PRO A 49 -5.74 -5.72 0.52
N LEU A 50 -5.32 -6.03 -0.70
CA LEU A 50 -5.08 -5.03 -1.76
C LEU A 50 -6.33 -4.16 -2.03
N TYR A 51 -7.51 -4.75 -1.99
CA TYR A 51 -8.78 -4.06 -2.23
C TYR A 51 -9.15 -3.02 -1.15
N GLU A 52 -8.50 -3.01 0.01
CA GLU A 52 -8.70 -1.97 1.04
C GLU A 52 -7.91 -0.68 0.73
N ASN A 53 -6.86 -0.78 -0.08
CA ASN A 53 -6.08 0.38 -0.52
C ASN A 53 -6.65 0.92 -1.84
N LYS A 54 -7.69 1.76 -1.75
CA LYS A 54 -8.39 2.31 -2.91
C LYS A 54 -7.50 3.14 -3.84
N GLU A 55 -6.57 3.90 -3.29
CA GLU A 55 -5.61 4.70 -4.09
C GLU A 55 -4.71 3.80 -4.94
N TYR A 56 -4.27 2.69 -4.38
CA TYR A 56 -3.47 1.71 -5.11
C TYR A 56 -4.29 1.03 -6.22
N VAL A 57 -5.54 0.62 -5.91
CA VAL A 57 -6.46 0.02 -6.90
C VAL A 57 -6.73 1.00 -8.04
N GLU A 58 -6.99 2.27 -7.76
CA GLU A 58 -7.20 3.32 -8.76
C GLU A 58 -5.97 3.48 -9.67
N THR A 59 -4.79 3.62 -9.07
CA THR A 59 -3.54 3.78 -9.83
C THR A 59 -3.26 2.59 -10.73
N MET A 60 -3.32 1.37 -10.20
CA MET A 60 -3.04 0.15 -10.95
C MET A 60 -4.09 -0.12 -12.04
N SER A 61 -5.36 0.12 -11.75
CA SER A 61 -6.42 -0.01 -12.76
C SER A 61 -6.25 1.00 -13.89
N GLY A 62 -5.88 2.24 -13.57
CA GLY A 62 -5.56 3.28 -14.56
C GLY A 62 -4.43 2.86 -15.49
N ASP A 63 -3.35 2.29 -14.96
CA ASP A 63 -2.24 1.81 -15.77
C ASP A 63 -2.63 0.62 -16.65
N LEU A 64 -3.47 -0.29 -16.17
CA LEU A 64 -3.99 -1.40 -16.95
C LEU A 64 -4.96 -0.93 -18.05
N ILE A 65 -5.76 0.11 -17.81
CA ILE A 65 -6.63 0.74 -18.83
C ILE A 65 -5.78 1.41 -19.90
N LYS A 66 -4.80 2.24 -19.53
CA LYS A 66 -3.90 2.93 -20.47
C LYS A 66 -3.22 1.99 -21.46
N GLN A 67 -2.81 0.80 -21.01
CA GLN A 67 -2.20 -0.21 -21.88
C GLN A 67 -3.14 -0.72 -23.00
N ARG A 68 -4.45 -0.50 -22.85
CA ARG A 68 -5.50 -0.93 -23.80
C ARG A 68 -6.09 0.20 -24.63
N LEU A 69 -5.79 1.45 -24.24
CA LEU A 69 -6.24 2.63 -24.96
C LEU A 69 -5.39 2.86 -26.22
N ARG A 70 -6.02 3.42 -27.24
CA ARG A 70 -5.34 3.87 -28.47
C ARG A 70 -4.45 5.09 -28.22
N ASP A 71 -4.88 5.99 -27.32
CA ASP A 71 -4.16 7.18 -26.88
C ASP A 71 -4.07 7.15 -25.34
N PRO A 72 -3.05 6.47 -24.78
CA PRO A 72 -2.90 6.32 -23.32
C PRO A 72 -2.76 7.64 -22.58
N ASP A 73 -2.17 8.66 -23.22
CA ASP A 73 -1.92 9.96 -22.60
C ASP A 73 -3.21 10.78 -22.44
N SER A 74 -4.28 10.39 -23.14
CA SER A 74 -5.59 11.03 -23.02
C SER A 74 -6.46 10.46 -21.89
N TYR A 75 -5.97 9.48 -21.14
CA TYR A 75 -6.70 8.88 -20.03
C TYR A 75 -6.98 9.90 -18.93
N GLU A 76 -8.24 10.00 -18.54
CA GLU A 76 -8.71 10.77 -17.39
C GLU A 76 -9.60 9.88 -16.52
N PHE A 77 -9.23 9.73 -15.27
CA PHE A 77 -10.06 9.05 -14.26
C PHE A 77 -11.32 9.88 -13.97
N VAL A 78 -12.48 9.22 -13.86
CA VAL A 78 -13.76 9.87 -13.56
C VAL A 78 -14.31 9.41 -12.22
N ASP A 79 -14.45 8.09 -12.04
CA ASP A 79 -15.05 7.49 -10.83
C ASP A 79 -14.65 6.02 -10.69
N MET A 80 -14.70 5.53 -9.46
CA MET A 80 -14.51 4.12 -9.14
C MET A 80 -15.58 3.64 -8.16
N GLN A 81 -16.32 2.63 -8.56
CA GLN A 81 -17.36 2.00 -7.76
C GLN A 81 -16.93 0.60 -7.32
N GLU A 82 -17.06 0.33 -6.04
CA GLU A 82 -16.82 -0.98 -5.46
C GLU A 82 -18.12 -1.78 -5.44
N GLN A 83 -18.07 -3.04 -5.85
CA GLN A 83 -19.17 -3.99 -5.79
C GLN A 83 -18.75 -5.24 -5.04
N GLU A 84 -19.64 -5.74 -4.22
CA GLU A 84 -19.43 -7.03 -3.56
C GLU A 84 -19.65 -8.18 -4.55
N THR A 85 -18.84 -9.20 -4.41
CA THR A 85 -18.95 -10.44 -5.18
C THR A 85 -19.40 -11.58 -4.26
N SER A 86 -19.96 -12.64 -4.85
CA SER A 86 -20.30 -13.86 -4.11
C SER A 86 -19.07 -14.65 -3.66
N LYS A 87 -17.88 -14.32 -4.15
CA LYS A 87 -16.64 -14.97 -3.74
C LYS A 87 -16.07 -14.27 -2.51
N GLN A 88 -15.91 -15.03 -1.43
CA GLN A 88 -15.34 -14.51 -0.21
C GLN A 88 -13.88 -14.09 -0.43
N GLY A 89 -13.54 -12.87 0.03
CA GLY A 89 -12.18 -12.33 -0.09
C GLY A 89 -11.83 -11.71 -1.45
N GLU A 90 -12.83 -11.49 -2.32
CA GLU A 90 -12.70 -10.81 -3.61
C GLU A 90 -13.68 -9.66 -3.67
N LYS A 91 -13.28 -8.56 -4.30
CA LYS A 91 -14.13 -7.40 -4.60
C LYS A 91 -14.07 -7.06 -6.07
N LEU A 92 -15.17 -6.53 -6.60
CA LEU A 92 -15.22 -6.00 -7.95
C LEU A 92 -15.14 -4.49 -7.92
N PHE A 93 -14.36 -3.93 -8.85
CA PHE A 93 -14.24 -2.49 -9.06
C PHE A 93 -14.64 -2.14 -10.49
N ILE A 94 -15.54 -1.18 -10.62
CA ILE A 94 -15.91 -0.59 -11.91
C ILE A 94 -15.28 0.79 -11.96
N VAL A 95 -14.30 0.95 -12.86
CA VAL A 95 -13.60 2.22 -13.09
C VAL A 95 -14.21 2.89 -14.30
N THR A 96 -14.74 4.08 -14.10
CA THR A 96 -15.23 4.95 -15.18
C THR A 96 -14.11 5.93 -15.54
N TYR A 97 -13.81 6.05 -16.81
CA TYR A 97 -12.74 6.89 -17.35
C TYR A 97 -13.17 7.61 -18.63
N ARG A 98 -12.41 8.62 -19.02
CA ARG A 98 -12.49 9.30 -20.31
C ARG A 98 -11.19 9.12 -21.06
N ALA A 99 -11.29 8.91 -22.36
CA ALA A 99 -10.12 8.87 -23.23
C ALA A 99 -10.51 9.31 -24.65
N LYS A 100 -9.53 9.74 -25.43
CA LYS A 100 -9.74 10.09 -26.83
C LYS A 100 -9.95 8.85 -27.69
N ASN A 101 -10.96 8.90 -28.52
CA ASN A 101 -11.18 7.92 -29.59
C ASN A 101 -10.26 8.19 -30.79
N GLY A 102 -10.31 7.30 -31.80
CA GLY A 102 -9.50 7.42 -33.00
C GLY A 102 -9.77 8.66 -33.87
N PHE A 103 -10.82 9.42 -33.58
CA PHE A 103 -11.21 10.65 -34.26
C PHE A 103 -10.87 11.91 -33.46
N GLY A 104 -10.24 11.76 -32.28
CA GLY A 104 -9.84 12.88 -31.42
C GLY A 104 -10.92 13.36 -30.44
N GLY A 105 -12.13 12.79 -30.49
CA GLY A 105 -13.18 13.08 -29.51
C GLY A 105 -13.01 12.27 -28.25
N TYR A 106 -13.45 12.81 -27.10
CA TYR A 106 -13.47 12.06 -25.84
C TYR A 106 -14.69 11.16 -25.72
N ASN A 107 -14.46 9.91 -25.42
CA ASN A 107 -15.50 8.95 -25.03
C ASN A 107 -15.37 8.63 -23.53
N VAL A 108 -16.49 8.26 -22.93
CA VAL A 108 -16.54 7.69 -21.58
C VAL A 108 -16.59 6.18 -21.71
N GLY A 109 -15.65 5.50 -21.08
CA GLY A 109 -15.59 4.05 -20.99
C GLY A 109 -15.70 3.57 -19.56
N GLN A 110 -15.98 2.29 -19.40
CA GLN A 110 -15.96 1.58 -18.12
C GLN A 110 -15.09 0.34 -18.22
N ALA A 111 -14.27 0.11 -17.20
CA ALA A 111 -13.48 -1.10 -17.08
C ALA A 111 -13.80 -1.79 -15.76
N MET A 112 -13.93 -3.10 -15.81
CA MET A 112 -14.23 -3.92 -14.64
C MET A 112 -12.99 -4.71 -14.23
N PHE A 113 -12.72 -4.71 -12.92
CA PHE A 113 -11.62 -5.40 -12.30
C PHE A 113 -12.11 -6.28 -11.16
N SER A 114 -11.52 -7.46 -11.01
CA SER A 114 -11.60 -8.26 -9.81
C SER A 114 -10.33 -8.03 -8.99
N CYS A 115 -10.48 -7.79 -7.71
CA CYS A 115 -9.39 -7.60 -6.76
C CYS A 115 -9.52 -8.60 -5.61
N ASP A 116 -8.54 -9.46 -5.46
CA ASP A 116 -8.38 -10.33 -4.31
C ASP A 116 -7.37 -9.73 -3.31
N LYS A 117 -6.92 -10.52 -2.35
CA LYS A 117 -5.98 -10.07 -1.33
C LYS A 117 -4.68 -9.53 -1.91
N ASP A 118 -4.18 -10.14 -2.99
CA ASP A 118 -2.82 -9.94 -3.49
C ASP A 118 -2.78 -9.46 -4.94
N ASN A 119 -3.90 -9.55 -5.69
CA ASN A 119 -3.91 -9.32 -7.12
C ASN A 119 -5.09 -8.47 -7.59
N LEU A 120 -4.82 -7.61 -8.57
CA LEU A 120 -5.83 -6.90 -9.35
C LEU A 120 -5.89 -7.51 -10.77
N THR A 121 -7.03 -8.05 -11.13
CA THR A 121 -7.25 -8.73 -12.40
C THR A 121 -8.22 -7.94 -13.26
N PHE A 122 -7.83 -7.60 -14.48
CA PHE A 122 -8.69 -6.98 -15.47
C PHE A 122 -9.71 -8.02 -16.00
N ILE A 123 -11.00 -7.65 -16.03
CA ILE A 123 -12.08 -8.52 -16.53
C ILE A 123 -12.52 -8.08 -17.91
N THR A 124 -13.01 -6.86 -18.05
CA THR A 124 -13.55 -6.34 -19.30
C THR A 124 -13.45 -4.83 -19.42
N LEU A 125 -13.57 -4.33 -20.63
CA LEU A 125 -13.64 -2.92 -20.97
C LEU A 125 -14.84 -2.70 -21.87
N GLU A 126 -15.69 -1.74 -21.50
CA GLU A 126 -16.85 -1.34 -22.26
C GLU A 126 -16.73 0.15 -22.63
N ASP A 127 -16.79 0.43 -23.92
CA ASP A 127 -16.89 1.79 -24.46
C ASP A 127 -18.37 2.14 -24.66
N LYS A 128 -18.77 3.30 -24.15
CA LYS A 128 -20.12 3.84 -24.35
C LYS A 128 -20.13 4.90 -25.43
#